data_d09b9e0cdeffd4c501b9b975bfe47283
#
_entry.id   d09b9e0cdeffd4c501b9b975bfe47283
#
_cell.length_a   1.000
_cell.length_b   1.000
_cell.length_c   1.000
_cell.angle_alpha   90.00
_cell.angle_beta   90.00
_cell.angle_gamma   90.00
#
_symmetry.space_group_name_H-M   'P 1'
#
loop_
_entity.id
_entity.type
_entity.pdbx_description
1 polymer ?
#
loop_
_entity_poly.entity_id
_entity_poly.type
_entity_poly.pdbx_seq_one_letter_code
_entity_poly.pdbx_strand_id
1 'polypeptide(L)'
;MKKNAVVPFLVACVCYVLPLQAQIPDNHPIHLFQSYITGDFDNSRQIAQELQAGKQVHPYAKHVNRVANEKIDHLPNPLNGFFLLEESYYKYAEGDTIVKPYLFFFEALPEGKVKLYSMQLPKEIAPKDIRNDNPLLRFDYRTLQPSPTFRPAVYTQTERGFYLKAPNEFPGGVFTLEETIGKDRLEVMELLIREGRQITPYNMPIIYERINMTK
;
A
#
# COMPACT_ATOMS: atom_id res chain seq x y z
N MET A 1 -75.76 -17.37 20.64
CA MET A 1 -75.06 -16.96 19.41
C MET A 1 -73.62 -16.49 19.81
N LYS A 2 -72.63 -17.35 19.59
CA LYS A 2 -71.20 -16.99 19.87
C LYS A 2 -70.58 -16.45 18.56
N LYS A 3 -70.11 -15.19 18.59
CA LYS A 3 -69.42 -14.60 17.45
C LYS A 3 -67.93 -15.01 17.54
N ASN A 4 -67.47 -15.78 16.55
CA ASN A 4 -66.06 -16.10 16.38
C ASN A 4 -65.37 -14.88 15.73
N ALA A 5 -64.42 -14.27 16.46
CA ALA A 5 -63.55 -13.24 15.91
C ALA A 5 -62.36 -13.92 15.20
N VAL A 6 -62.25 -13.70 13.88
CA VAL A 6 -61.09 -14.11 13.07
C VAL A 6 -60.03 -13.02 13.18
N VAL A 7 -58.90 -13.34 13.81
CA VAL A 7 -57.71 -12.44 13.86
C VAL A 7 -56.89 -12.69 12.61
N PRO A 8 -56.63 -11.70 11.76
CA PRO A 8 -55.78 -11.87 10.60
C PRO A 8 -54.31 -11.87 11.05
N PHE A 9 -53.62 -12.97 10.76
CA PHE A 9 -52.19 -13.11 10.98
C PHE A 9 -51.42 -12.36 9.86
N LEU A 10 -50.87 -11.21 10.19
CA LEU A 10 -50.05 -10.40 9.26
C LEU A 10 -48.63 -11.02 9.25
N VAL A 11 -48.29 -11.77 8.21
CA VAL A 11 -46.94 -12.28 8.02
C VAL A 11 -46.09 -11.13 7.46
N ALA A 12 -45.30 -10.50 8.30
CA ALA A 12 -44.29 -9.52 7.89
C ALA A 12 -43.11 -10.25 7.23
N CYS A 13 -43.03 -10.20 5.90
CA CYS A 13 -41.90 -10.69 5.14
C CYS A 13 -40.73 -9.73 5.32
N VAL A 14 -39.81 -10.02 6.26
CA VAL A 14 -38.57 -9.26 6.43
C VAL A 14 -37.61 -9.68 5.32
N CYS A 15 -37.54 -8.91 4.25
CA CYS A 15 -36.53 -9.08 3.22
C CYS A 15 -35.17 -8.65 3.81
N TYR A 16 -34.34 -9.61 4.18
CA TYR A 16 -32.92 -9.38 4.45
C TYR A 16 -32.23 -9.01 3.13
N VAL A 17 -31.98 -7.73 2.94
CA VAL A 17 -31.09 -7.26 1.88
C VAL A 17 -29.68 -7.55 2.36
N LEU A 18 -29.12 -8.70 1.99
CA LEU A 18 -27.70 -8.96 2.14
C LEU A 18 -26.95 -7.93 1.28
N PRO A 19 -25.94 -7.22 1.84
CA PRO A 19 -25.14 -6.34 1.00
C PRO A 19 -24.45 -7.21 -0.05
N LEU A 20 -24.81 -6.99 -1.32
CA LEU A 20 -24.12 -7.57 -2.46
C LEU A 20 -22.70 -6.96 -2.43
N GLN A 21 -21.71 -7.72 -2.02
CA GLN A 21 -20.32 -7.33 -2.18
C GLN A 21 -20.06 -7.30 -3.69
N ALA A 22 -19.99 -6.08 -4.25
CA ALA A 22 -19.76 -5.90 -5.68
C ALA A 22 -18.33 -6.36 -6.00
N GLN A 23 -18.22 -7.24 -7.00
CA GLN A 23 -16.90 -7.57 -7.58
C GLN A 23 -16.30 -6.32 -8.23
N ILE A 24 -14.98 -6.19 -8.12
CA ILE A 24 -14.25 -5.11 -8.80
C ILE A 24 -14.45 -5.33 -10.32
N PRO A 25 -14.94 -4.34 -11.06
CA PRO A 25 -15.07 -4.46 -12.52
C PRO A 25 -13.69 -4.68 -13.18
N ASP A 26 -13.62 -5.47 -14.23
CA ASP A 26 -12.37 -5.79 -14.94
C ASP A 26 -11.65 -4.55 -15.48
N ASN A 27 -12.40 -3.49 -15.81
CA ASN A 27 -11.87 -2.21 -16.27
C ASN A 27 -11.56 -1.23 -15.15
N HIS A 28 -11.65 -1.64 -13.87
CA HIS A 28 -11.34 -0.73 -12.76
C HIS A 28 -9.84 -0.40 -12.74
N PRO A 29 -9.46 0.89 -12.59
CA PRO A 29 -8.07 1.33 -12.58
C PRO A 29 -7.15 0.65 -11.56
N ILE A 30 -7.69 -0.02 -10.53
CA ILE A 30 -6.88 -0.77 -9.56
C ILE A 30 -6.05 -1.88 -10.21
N HIS A 31 -6.53 -2.49 -11.29
CA HIS A 31 -5.76 -3.51 -12.01
C HIS A 31 -4.54 -2.91 -12.70
N LEU A 32 -4.70 -1.70 -13.27
CA LEU A 32 -3.58 -0.94 -13.83
C LEU A 32 -2.63 -0.49 -12.72
N PHE A 33 -3.16 0.03 -11.61
CA PHE A 33 -2.38 0.41 -10.43
C PHE A 33 -1.54 -0.77 -9.92
N GLN A 34 -2.15 -1.94 -9.75
CA GLN A 34 -1.46 -3.16 -9.33
C GLN A 34 -0.30 -3.50 -10.28
N SER A 35 -0.52 -3.42 -11.59
CA SER A 35 0.52 -3.69 -12.57
C SER A 35 1.69 -2.70 -12.52
N TYR A 36 1.42 -1.45 -12.12
CA TYR A 36 2.43 -0.41 -12.02
C TYR A 36 3.26 -0.51 -10.73
N ILE A 37 2.62 -0.83 -9.60
CA ILE A 37 3.31 -0.90 -8.30
C ILE A 37 4.04 -2.22 -8.07
N THR A 38 3.62 -3.31 -8.75
CA THR A 38 4.24 -4.64 -8.59
C THR A 38 5.50 -4.74 -9.44
N GLY A 39 6.59 -5.23 -8.87
CA GLY A 39 7.88 -5.42 -9.55
C GLY A 39 9.08 -5.11 -8.68
N ASP A 40 10.24 -5.09 -9.30
CA ASP A 40 11.49 -4.66 -8.69
C ASP A 40 11.85 -3.28 -9.23
N PHE A 41 12.26 -2.40 -8.33
CA PHE A 41 12.59 -1.01 -8.64
C PHE A 41 13.82 -0.60 -7.85
N ASP A 42 14.72 0.20 -8.46
CA ASP A 42 15.84 0.82 -7.75
C ASP A 42 16.10 2.25 -8.26
N ASN A 43 16.93 2.98 -7.51
CA ASN A 43 17.32 4.34 -7.85
C ASN A 43 18.77 4.44 -8.36
N SER A 44 19.35 3.35 -8.87
CA SER A 44 20.75 3.30 -9.32
C SER A 44 21.10 4.41 -10.31
N ARG A 45 20.17 4.72 -11.24
CA ARG A 45 20.38 5.79 -12.23
C ARG A 45 20.42 7.16 -11.59
N GLN A 46 19.53 7.43 -10.61
CA GLN A 46 19.57 8.69 -9.85
C GLN A 46 20.90 8.83 -9.10
N ILE A 47 21.34 7.79 -8.41
CA ILE A 47 22.63 7.78 -7.69
C ILE A 47 23.81 8.03 -8.65
N ALA A 48 23.81 7.38 -9.82
CA ALA A 48 24.86 7.61 -10.82
C ALA A 48 24.91 9.08 -11.30
N GLN A 49 23.75 9.69 -11.52
CA GLN A 49 23.67 11.11 -11.91
C GLN A 49 24.15 12.04 -10.78
N GLU A 50 23.80 11.76 -9.52
CA GLU A 50 24.24 12.52 -8.36
C GLU A 50 25.76 12.45 -8.17
N LEU A 51 26.33 11.27 -8.31
CA LEU A 51 27.79 11.08 -8.23
C LEU A 51 28.51 11.80 -9.38
N GLN A 52 27.97 11.79 -10.59
CA GLN A 52 28.50 12.57 -11.71
C GLN A 52 28.45 14.09 -11.44
N ALA A 53 27.42 14.55 -10.72
CA ALA A 53 27.29 15.93 -10.27
C ALA A 53 28.19 16.27 -9.03
N GLY A 54 28.96 15.30 -8.55
CA GLY A 54 29.93 15.47 -7.48
C GLY A 54 29.38 15.29 -6.06
N LYS A 55 28.11 14.95 -5.89
CA LYS A 55 27.52 14.75 -4.55
C LYS A 55 26.34 13.79 -4.58
N GLN A 56 26.46 12.69 -3.87
CA GLN A 56 25.33 11.83 -3.57
C GLN A 56 24.43 12.49 -2.52
N VAL A 57 23.13 12.63 -2.84
CA VAL A 57 22.11 13.25 -1.99
C VAL A 57 21.20 12.19 -1.36
N HIS A 58 20.80 11.20 -2.15
CA HIS A 58 19.89 10.13 -1.73
C HIS A 58 20.65 8.86 -1.31
N PRO A 59 20.09 8.04 -0.42
CA PRO A 59 20.61 6.68 -0.23
C PRO A 59 20.40 5.86 -1.49
N TYR A 60 21.22 4.83 -1.72
CA TYR A 60 20.82 3.78 -2.64
C TYR A 60 19.60 3.07 -2.04
N ALA A 61 18.56 2.94 -2.84
CA ALA A 61 17.30 2.36 -2.42
C ALA A 61 16.74 1.40 -3.48
N LYS A 62 16.12 0.31 -3.00
CA LYS A 62 15.46 -0.69 -3.85
C LYS A 62 14.15 -1.11 -3.21
N HIS A 63 13.11 -1.31 -4.01
CA HIS A 63 11.84 -1.92 -3.61
C HIS A 63 11.63 -3.24 -4.36
N VAL A 64 11.21 -4.26 -3.62
CA VAL A 64 10.76 -5.55 -4.16
C VAL A 64 9.30 -5.72 -3.78
N ASN A 65 8.41 -5.49 -4.73
CA ASN A 65 6.96 -5.42 -4.52
C ASN A 65 6.26 -6.61 -5.15
N ARG A 66 5.55 -7.40 -4.35
CA ARG A 66 4.76 -8.56 -4.82
C ARG A 66 3.35 -8.52 -4.25
N VAL A 67 2.38 -8.92 -5.07
CA VAL A 67 1.02 -9.21 -4.57
C VAL A 67 1.12 -10.33 -3.54
N ALA A 68 0.54 -10.10 -2.38
CA ALA A 68 0.66 -10.99 -1.23
C ALA A 68 -0.63 -11.73 -0.87
N ASN A 69 -1.66 -11.69 -1.71
CA ASN A 69 -2.95 -12.33 -1.43
C ASN A 69 -2.80 -13.82 -1.10
N GLU A 70 -1.91 -14.54 -1.80
CA GLU A 70 -1.64 -15.96 -1.56
C GLU A 70 -0.97 -16.24 -0.20
N LYS A 71 -0.39 -15.21 0.41
CA LYS A 71 0.21 -15.29 1.75
C LYS A 71 -0.77 -14.95 2.88
N ILE A 72 -2.04 -14.67 2.55
CA ILE A 72 -3.03 -14.25 3.54
C ILE A 72 -4.16 -15.27 3.60
N ASP A 73 -4.26 -15.92 4.74
CA ASP A 73 -5.32 -16.87 5.04
C ASP A 73 -6.63 -16.15 5.37
N HIS A 74 -7.76 -16.80 5.11
CA HIS A 74 -9.12 -16.31 5.42
C HIS A 74 -9.50 -15.00 4.71
N LEU A 75 -8.94 -14.75 3.51
CA LEU A 75 -9.37 -13.61 2.71
C LEU A 75 -10.88 -13.69 2.39
N PRO A 76 -11.60 -12.54 2.44
CA PRO A 76 -12.96 -12.49 1.94
C PRO A 76 -13.00 -12.77 0.43
N ASN A 77 -14.08 -13.37 -0.03
CA ASN A 77 -14.32 -13.58 -1.45
C ASN A 77 -15.74 -13.09 -1.81
N PRO A 78 -15.86 -12.02 -2.64
CA PRO A 78 -14.77 -11.29 -3.28
C PRO A 78 -13.99 -10.36 -2.34
N LEU A 79 -12.71 -10.14 -2.63
CA LEU A 79 -11.87 -9.13 -2.00
C LEU A 79 -11.94 -7.84 -2.82
N ASN A 80 -12.28 -6.72 -2.18
CA ASN A 80 -12.36 -5.40 -2.86
C ASN A 80 -10.97 -4.73 -2.93
N GLY A 81 -9.97 -5.41 -3.45
CA GLY A 81 -8.61 -4.89 -3.52
C GLY A 81 -7.55 -5.98 -3.57
N PHE A 82 -6.33 -5.61 -3.18
CA PHE A 82 -5.22 -6.57 -3.07
C PHE A 82 -4.25 -6.17 -1.96
N PHE A 83 -3.57 -7.16 -1.42
CA PHE A 83 -2.44 -6.96 -0.52
C PHE A 83 -1.14 -6.95 -1.30
N LEU A 84 -0.21 -6.09 -0.88
CA LEU A 84 1.14 -6.00 -1.41
C LEU A 84 2.13 -6.15 -0.26
N LEU A 85 3.10 -7.04 -0.42
CA LEU A 85 4.27 -7.09 0.43
C LEU A 85 5.42 -6.35 -0.27
N GLU A 86 5.86 -5.26 0.35
CA GLU A 86 7.02 -4.49 -0.08
C GLU A 86 8.21 -4.79 0.81
N GLU A 87 9.35 -5.07 0.19
CA GLU A 87 10.65 -5.08 0.84
C GLU A 87 11.42 -3.86 0.38
N SER A 88 11.62 -2.92 1.31
CA SER A 88 12.41 -1.71 1.06
C SER A 88 13.83 -1.88 1.56
N TYR A 89 14.78 -1.73 0.66
CA TYR A 89 16.22 -1.83 0.93
C TYR A 89 16.82 -0.43 0.86
N TYR A 90 17.55 -0.03 1.89
CA TYR A 90 18.27 1.24 1.95
C TYR A 90 19.73 1.00 2.29
N LYS A 91 20.62 1.60 1.51
CA LYS A 91 22.06 1.62 1.80
C LYS A 91 22.57 3.05 1.78
N TYR A 92 22.99 3.52 2.94
CA TYR A 92 23.68 4.79 3.06
C TYR A 92 25.15 4.62 2.70
N ALA A 93 25.86 5.74 2.42
CA ALA A 93 27.26 5.70 1.98
C ALA A 93 28.16 4.89 2.92
N GLU A 94 27.89 4.97 4.22
CA GLU A 94 28.58 4.21 5.26
C GLU A 94 27.57 3.35 6.01
N GLY A 95 27.75 2.03 6.01
CA GLY A 95 26.91 1.12 6.75
C GLY A 95 26.33 -0.07 5.96
N ASP A 96 25.64 -0.91 6.72
CA ASP A 96 24.96 -2.09 6.18
C ASP A 96 23.66 -1.72 5.45
N THR A 97 23.23 -2.62 4.59
CA THR A 97 21.91 -2.50 3.95
C THR A 97 20.80 -2.75 4.99
N ILE A 98 19.95 -1.75 5.18
CA ILE A 98 18.75 -1.87 6.00
C ILE A 98 17.63 -2.40 5.15
N VAL A 99 16.92 -3.44 5.63
CA VAL A 99 15.75 -4.00 4.96
C VAL A 99 14.53 -3.82 5.86
N LYS A 100 13.49 -3.17 5.32
CA LYS A 100 12.22 -2.93 6.00
C LYS A 100 11.09 -3.57 5.21
N PRO A 101 10.40 -4.57 5.77
CA PRO A 101 9.17 -5.07 5.16
C PRO A 101 7.99 -4.15 5.49
N TYR A 102 7.08 -4.00 4.52
CA TYR A 102 5.78 -3.35 4.69
C TYR A 102 4.69 -4.21 4.07
N LEU A 103 3.56 -4.29 4.75
CA LEU A 103 2.35 -4.88 4.20
C LEU A 103 1.34 -3.78 3.95
N PHE A 104 0.90 -3.64 2.72
CA PHE A 104 -0.10 -2.68 2.31
C PHE A 104 -1.38 -3.40 1.85
N PHE A 105 -2.53 -2.78 2.10
CA PHE A 105 -3.78 -3.15 1.45
C PHE A 105 -4.23 -2.00 0.56
N PHE A 106 -4.48 -2.30 -0.69
CA PHE A 106 -5.01 -1.36 -1.67
C PHE A 106 -6.46 -1.71 -1.96
N GLU A 107 -7.36 -0.78 -1.65
CA GLU A 107 -8.80 -0.94 -1.83
C GLU A 107 -9.27 -0.19 -3.09
N ALA A 108 -10.11 -0.85 -3.90
CA ALA A 108 -10.77 -0.22 -5.02
C ALA A 108 -11.87 0.73 -4.51
N LEU A 109 -11.81 2.01 -4.87
CA LEU A 109 -12.84 2.99 -4.57
C LEU A 109 -13.59 3.39 -5.84
N PRO A 110 -14.83 3.92 -5.72
CA PRO A 110 -15.52 4.56 -6.82
C PRO A 110 -14.67 5.61 -7.55
N GLU A 111 -15.04 5.95 -8.78
CA GLU A 111 -14.36 6.94 -9.62
C GLU A 111 -12.92 6.57 -9.97
N GLY A 112 -12.57 5.28 -9.90
CA GLY A 112 -11.23 4.79 -10.26
C GLY A 112 -10.13 5.14 -9.27
N LYS A 113 -10.48 5.57 -8.07
CA LYS A 113 -9.53 5.84 -6.99
C LYS A 113 -9.06 4.56 -6.32
N VAL A 114 -7.86 4.59 -5.74
CA VAL A 114 -7.28 3.48 -4.99
C VAL A 114 -6.88 3.96 -3.60
N LYS A 115 -7.38 3.30 -2.57
CA LYS A 115 -7.08 3.66 -1.18
C LYS A 115 -6.01 2.76 -0.60
N LEU A 116 -4.99 3.38 -0.04
CA LEU A 116 -3.87 2.75 0.65
C LEU A 116 -4.16 2.63 2.14
N TYR A 117 -3.98 1.43 2.66
CA TYR A 117 -3.83 1.17 4.09
C TYR A 117 -2.44 0.58 4.34
N SER A 118 -1.65 1.20 5.18
CA SER A 118 -0.47 0.57 5.77
C SER A 118 -0.94 -0.37 6.88
N MET A 119 -0.57 -1.65 6.82
CA MET A 119 -1.01 -2.65 7.78
C MET A 119 0.02 -2.83 8.90
N GLN A 120 -0.44 -3.17 10.10
CA GLN A 120 0.46 -3.58 11.16
C GLN A 120 1.01 -4.97 10.85
N LEU A 121 2.32 -5.11 10.89
CA LEU A 121 2.94 -6.42 10.81
C LEU A 121 2.79 -7.15 12.14
N PRO A 122 2.48 -8.47 12.12
CA PRO A 122 2.39 -9.29 13.32
C PRO A 122 3.70 -9.28 14.10
N LYS A 123 3.65 -9.06 15.41
CA LYS A 123 4.84 -8.96 16.28
C LYS A 123 5.53 -10.30 16.49
N GLU A 124 4.81 -11.40 16.30
CA GLU A 124 5.29 -12.77 16.42
C GLU A 124 6.15 -13.21 15.23
N ILE A 125 6.09 -12.50 14.09
CA ILE A 125 6.94 -12.79 12.93
C ILE A 125 8.13 -11.84 12.94
N ALA A 126 9.33 -12.40 13.01
CA ALA A 126 10.53 -11.58 12.98
C ALA A 126 10.65 -10.83 11.63
N PRO A 127 11.03 -9.53 11.60
CA PRO A 127 11.09 -8.76 10.35
C PRO A 127 11.97 -9.39 9.25
N LYS A 128 13.00 -10.13 9.63
CA LYS A 128 13.87 -10.85 8.69
C LYS A 128 13.16 -11.99 7.94
N ASP A 129 12.07 -12.53 8.52
CA ASP A 129 11.31 -13.65 7.96
C ASP A 129 10.12 -13.16 7.10
N ILE A 130 9.82 -11.86 7.17
CA ILE A 130 8.80 -11.22 6.34
C ILE A 130 9.43 -10.88 4.98
N ARG A 131 9.40 -11.85 4.07
CA ARG A 131 10.03 -11.78 2.75
C ARG A 131 9.10 -12.32 1.67
N ASN A 132 9.20 -11.75 0.49
CA ASN A 132 8.43 -12.20 -0.68
C ASN A 132 8.76 -13.64 -1.07
N ASP A 133 10.02 -14.03 -0.96
CA ASP A 133 10.52 -15.37 -1.29
C ASP A 133 10.34 -16.40 -0.17
N ASN A 134 9.87 -16.00 1.03
CA ASN A 134 9.59 -16.95 2.11
C ASN A 134 8.28 -17.72 1.82
N PRO A 135 8.33 -19.00 1.48
CA PRO A 135 7.15 -19.79 1.15
C PRO A 135 6.29 -20.13 2.38
N LEU A 136 6.86 -20.00 3.58
CA LEU A 136 6.17 -20.30 4.85
C LEU A 136 5.49 -19.07 5.46
N LEU A 137 5.74 -17.88 4.90
CA LEU A 137 5.12 -16.65 5.40
C LEU A 137 3.60 -16.71 5.19
N ARG A 138 2.86 -16.57 6.28
CA ARG A 138 1.40 -16.46 6.30
C ARG A 138 0.96 -15.35 7.23
N PHE A 139 -0.08 -14.65 6.84
CA PHE A 139 -0.83 -13.71 7.66
C PHE A 139 -2.27 -14.19 7.80
N ASP A 140 -2.92 -13.91 8.91
CA ASP A 140 -4.35 -14.18 9.07
C ASP A 140 -5.14 -12.88 8.88
N TYR A 141 -5.97 -12.80 7.83
CA TYR A 141 -6.79 -11.63 7.53
C TYR A 141 -7.60 -11.14 8.74
N ARG A 142 -8.09 -12.06 9.57
CA ARG A 142 -8.94 -11.75 10.75
C ARG A 142 -8.19 -10.98 11.83
N THR A 143 -6.86 -11.04 11.84
CA THR A 143 -5.99 -10.36 12.81
C THR A 143 -5.29 -9.14 12.25
N LEU A 144 -5.28 -8.99 10.92
CA LEU A 144 -4.67 -7.83 10.28
C LEU A 144 -5.44 -6.55 10.61
N GLN A 145 -4.71 -5.54 11.04
CA GLN A 145 -5.25 -4.21 11.36
C GLN A 145 -4.48 -3.12 10.61
N PRO A 146 -5.15 -2.06 10.17
CA PRO A 146 -4.46 -0.88 9.69
C PRO A 146 -3.52 -0.31 10.75
N SER A 147 -2.40 0.24 10.33
CA SER A 147 -1.45 0.92 11.20
C SER A 147 -2.13 2.13 11.89
N PRO A 148 -2.00 2.30 13.20
CA PRO A 148 -2.49 3.49 13.89
C PRO A 148 -1.63 4.72 13.60
N THR A 149 -0.41 4.53 13.07
CA THR A 149 0.54 5.62 12.80
C THR A 149 0.23 6.34 11.51
N PHE A 150 -0.24 5.60 10.49
CA PHE A 150 -0.49 6.16 9.16
C PHE A 150 -1.99 6.15 8.84
N ARG A 151 -2.53 7.33 8.54
CA ARG A 151 -3.91 7.44 8.08
C ARG A 151 -4.04 6.85 6.68
N PRO A 152 -5.17 6.20 6.36
CA PRO A 152 -5.43 5.76 5.00
C PRO A 152 -5.35 6.93 4.03
N ALA A 153 -4.73 6.71 2.87
CA ALA A 153 -4.50 7.71 1.85
C ALA A 153 -5.10 7.28 0.51
N VAL A 154 -5.35 8.22 -0.40
CA VAL A 154 -6.06 7.92 -1.66
C VAL A 154 -5.24 8.37 -2.85
N TYR A 155 -4.94 7.41 -3.72
CA TYR A 155 -4.38 7.69 -5.04
C TYR A 155 -5.48 8.10 -6.00
N THR A 156 -5.18 9.12 -6.80
CA THR A 156 -5.98 9.54 -7.94
C THR A 156 -5.23 9.27 -9.24
N GLN A 157 -5.94 8.82 -10.26
CA GLN A 157 -5.34 8.60 -11.57
C GLN A 157 -5.02 9.94 -12.24
N THR A 158 -3.85 10.02 -12.86
CA THR A 158 -3.34 11.18 -13.62
C THR A 158 -2.80 10.70 -14.97
N GLU A 159 -2.38 11.62 -15.84
CA GLU A 159 -1.71 11.27 -17.09
C GLU A 159 -0.38 10.53 -16.89
N ARG A 160 0.29 10.73 -15.74
CA ARG A 160 1.56 10.10 -15.39
C ARG A 160 1.41 8.76 -14.66
N GLY A 161 0.18 8.34 -14.37
CA GLY A 161 -0.14 7.15 -13.57
C GLY A 161 -1.02 7.50 -12.38
N PHE A 162 -0.61 7.16 -11.17
CA PHE A 162 -1.38 7.41 -9.95
C PHE A 162 -0.59 8.30 -8.99
N TYR A 163 -1.25 9.30 -8.47
CA TYR A 163 -0.65 10.30 -7.57
C TYR A 163 -1.30 10.27 -6.20
N LEU A 164 -0.47 10.38 -5.17
CA LEU A 164 -0.85 10.49 -3.76
C LEU A 164 -0.07 11.63 -3.12
N LYS A 165 -0.74 12.41 -2.26
CA LYS A 165 -0.09 13.26 -1.25
C LYS A 165 -0.84 13.17 0.05
N ALA A 166 -0.20 12.63 1.08
CA ALA A 166 -0.82 12.33 2.36
C ALA A 166 0.01 12.85 3.54
N PRO A 167 -0.37 13.97 4.13
CA PRO A 167 0.20 14.43 5.40
C PRO A 167 -0.35 13.59 6.57
N ASN A 168 0.54 13.13 7.44
CA ASN A 168 0.24 12.46 8.70
C ASN A 168 0.79 13.30 9.84
N GLU A 169 -0.09 13.93 10.58
CA GLU A 169 0.25 14.74 11.76
C GLU A 169 0.41 13.84 12.99
N PHE A 170 1.43 14.12 13.79
CA PHE A 170 1.67 13.49 15.08
C PHE A 170 2.21 14.52 16.07
N PRO A 171 2.21 14.25 17.38
CA PRO A 171 2.73 15.19 18.36
C PRO A 171 4.19 15.60 18.05
N GLY A 172 4.38 16.90 17.79
CA GLY A 172 5.67 17.49 17.47
C GLY A 172 6.11 17.42 16.02
N GLY A 173 5.24 16.95 15.07
CA GLY A 173 5.65 16.93 13.68
C GLY A 173 4.60 16.52 12.66
N VAL A 174 5.04 16.50 11.40
CA VAL A 174 4.25 16.05 10.24
C VAL A 174 5.14 15.16 9.38
N PHE A 175 4.64 13.98 9.05
CA PHE A 175 5.19 13.13 8.00
C PHE A 175 4.30 13.25 6.76
N THR A 176 4.86 13.65 5.64
CA THR A 176 4.13 13.71 4.36
C THR A 176 4.70 12.67 3.42
N LEU A 177 3.84 11.75 2.99
CA LEU A 177 4.12 10.85 1.88
C LEU A 177 3.58 11.49 0.61
N GLU A 178 4.43 11.65 -0.40
CA GLU A 178 4.04 12.10 -1.74
C GLU A 178 4.59 11.12 -2.76
N GLU A 179 3.71 10.50 -3.57
CA GLU A 179 4.08 9.45 -4.50
C GLU A 179 3.45 9.65 -5.87
N THR A 180 4.23 9.33 -6.90
CA THR A 180 3.72 9.09 -8.25
C THR A 180 4.09 7.69 -8.69
N ILE A 181 3.08 6.86 -8.99
CA ILE A 181 3.25 5.48 -9.44
C ILE A 181 2.93 5.41 -10.92
N GLY A 182 3.97 5.29 -11.73
CA GLY A 182 3.88 5.13 -13.19
C GLY A 182 4.24 3.72 -13.64
N LYS A 183 4.10 3.48 -14.95
CA LYS A 183 4.33 2.16 -15.56
C LYS A 183 5.72 1.59 -15.26
N ASP A 184 6.75 2.42 -15.42
CA ASP A 184 8.16 1.98 -15.33
C ASP A 184 8.95 2.74 -14.25
N ARG A 185 8.27 3.56 -13.46
CA ARG A 185 8.90 4.47 -12.52
C ARG A 185 8.00 4.76 -11.32
N LEU A 186 8.60 4.76 -10.13
CA LEU A 186 8.01 5.28 -8.91
C LEU A 186 8.79 6.53 -8.47
N GLU A 187 8.10 7.59 -8.07
CA GLU A 187 8.68 8.76 -7.46
C GLU A 187 8.13 8.85 -6.04
N VAL A 188 9.00 8.78 -5.05
CA VAL A 188 8.61 8.73 -3.64
C VAL A 188 9.31 9.82 -2.86
N MET A 189 8.53 10.70 -2.24
CA MET A 189 9.01 11.70 -1.31
C MET A 189 8.44 11.45 0.07
N GLU A 190 9.31 11.16 1.02
CA GLU A 190 9.01 11.02 2.44
C GLU A 190 9.54 12.24 3.19
N LEU A 191 8.70 13.24 3.43
CA LEU A 191 9.09 14.46 4.11
C LEU A 191 8.70 14.40 5.57
N LEU A 192 9.70 14.35 6.45
CA LEU A 192 9.51 14.44 7.89
C LEU A 192 9.92 15.82 8.39
N ILE A 193 8.95 16.54 8.97
CA ILE A 193 9.17 17.79 9.69
C ILE A 193 8.90 17.53 11.17
N ARG A 194 9.84 17.86 12.04
CA ARG A 194 9.70 17.77 13.50
C ARG A 194 10.09 19.10 14.13
N GLU A 195 9.24 19.63 15.00
CA GLU A 195 9.47 20.92 15.68
C GLU A 195 9.85 22.05 14.71
N GLY A 196 9.18 22.10 13.55
CA GLY A 196 9.41 23.07 12.48
C GLY A 196 10.69 22.87 11.68
N ARG A 197 11.46 21.81 11.93
CA ARG A 197 12.70 21.49 11.20
C ARG A 197 12.49 20.28 10.29
N GLN A 198 13.02 20.37 9.06
CA GLN A 198 13.06 19.23 8.15
C GLN A 198 14.12 18.24 8.66
N ILE A 199 13.69 17.00 8.86
CA ILE A 199 14.54 15.87 9.28
C ILE A 199 14.98 15.06 8.06
N THR A 200 14.11 14.88 7.07
CA THR A 200 14.47 14.25 5.80
C THR A 200 15.64 15.04 5.17
N PRO A 201 16.78 14.41 4.84
CA PRO A 201 17.99 15.12 4.42
C PRO A 201 17.95 15.65 3.01
N TYR A 202 16.88 15.37 2.25
CA TYR A 202 16.66 15.79 0.88
C TYR A 202 15.23 16.36 0.72
N ASN A 203 15.04 17.17 -0.32
CA ASN A 203 13.77 17.81 -0.64
C ASN A 203 13.26 17.47 -2.05
N MET A 204 13.84 16.44 -2.64
CA MET A 204 13.45 15.90 -3.93
C MET A 204 13.09 14.40 -3.76
N PRO A 205 12.20 13.86 -4.60
CA PRO A 205 11.80 12.45 -4.48
C PRO A 205 12.96 11.51 -4.81
N ILE A 206 12.95 10.35 -4.18
CA ILE A 206 13.71 9.20 -4.67
C ILE A 206 13.01 8.70 -5.93
N ILE A 207 13.78 8.52 -6.98
CA ILE A 207 13.30 8.10 -8.29
C ILE A 207 13.70 6.64 -8.49
N TYR A 208 12.73 5.76 -8.36
CA TYR A 208 12.92 4.34 -8.60
C TYR A 208 12.54 4.01 -10.05
N GLU A 209 13.44 3.38 -10.77
CA GLU A 209 13.13 2.83 -12.09
C GLU A 209 12.91 1.33 -12.01
N ARG A 210 12.00 0.82 -12.82
CA ARG A 210 11.70 -0.63 -12.88
C ARG A 210 12.92 -1.38 -13.40
N ILE A 211 13.33 -2.40 -12.65
CA ILE A 211 14.39 -3.30 -13.07
C ILE A 211 13.75 -4.38 -13.94
N ASN A 212 14.10 -4.41 -15.21
CA ASN A 212 13.76 -5.53 -16.08
C ASN A 212 14.67 -6.69 -15.68
N MET A 213 14.11 -7.66 -14.96
CA MET A 213 14.84 -8.93 -14.77
C MET A 213 15.01 -9.56 -16.14
N THR A 214 16.20 -9.44 -16.71
CA THR A 214 16.61 -10.25 -17.86
C THR A 214 16.46 -11.72 -17.44
N LYS A 215 15.58 -12.43 -18.11
CA LYS A 215 15.38 -13.88 -17.92
C LYS A 215 16.63 -14.64 -18.29
#